data_8f5fda874924284302c7f628372ff029
#
_entry.id   8f5fda874924284302c7f628372ff029
#
_cell.length_a   1.000
_cell.length_b   1.000
_cell.length_c   1.000
_cell.angle_alpha   90.00
_cell.angle_beta   90.00
_cell.angle_gamma   90.00
#
_symmetry.space_group_name_H-M   'P 1'
#
loop_
_entity.id
_entity.type
_entity.pdbx_description
1 polymer ?
#
loop_
_entity_poly.entity_id
_entity_poly.type
_entity_poly.pdbx_seq_one_letter_code
_entity_poly.pdbx_strand_id
1 'polypeptide(L)'
;MKILSLCVLAAGGLLAQDFSIRKVGGYATNLFNRAGAEIAAYDAGSKRLFFVNAQANVIEGLDVANPASPRPLFRLYISSLYGAGVNSIAVSGGVIAAAVEANPKTDPGSVVFYDLNGGFLSAVKVGALPDMLTFTPDGRRVLVANEGEPNADYSVDPEGSVSIIDISGGVRNVTQANVRTADFKAYNGAKLDPSVRIYGPRATVAQDLEPEYIAVAPDSKTAWVTLQENNALGVIDIEQSRITGIVGLGFKDHSLPGNALDASDRDNRINIANWPVFGMYQPDGLAAFQAKGKTWLITANEGDAREYTGYAEEARVSTLRLDPARFPNASTLQQAGNLGRLTVTRATGDTDGDGDFDALYVLGGRSFSIWDTSGKLVFDSGDQFEQITARLYPDNFNASNANNTRDDRSDNKGPEPEGVVVRELNGRLYAFIGLERIGGAMVYDVSDPEKPVYVTYTNSRDFKGNPEAGTAGDLGPEGVLAISAAESPNGRPLLITANETSGTVALYELTVPPPPVPVAANIVTQGRDSFVREMTLDGSTS
;
A
#
# COMPACT_ATOMS: atom_id res chain seq x y z
N MET A 1 33.43 -45.28 49.00
CA MET A 1 32.24 -45.21 48.12
C MET A 1 31.62 -43.83 48.27
N LYS A 2 31.91 -42.93 47.37
CA LYS A 2 31.29 -41.59 47.29
C LYS A 2 30.30 -41.61 46.14
N ILE A 3 29.01 -41.45 46.49
CA ILE A 3 27.91 -41.36 45.54
C ILE A 3 27.90 -39.92 45.03
N LEU A 4 28.14 -39.74 43.74
CA LEU A 4 28.03 -38.48 43.03
C LEU A 4 26.56 -38.37 42.54
N SER A 5 25.79 -37.45 43.13
CA SER A 5 24.43 -37.17 42.70
C SER A 5 24.49 -36.24 41.49
N LEU A 6 24.09 -36.74 40.33
CA LEU A 6 24.02 -35.98 39.06
C LEU A 6 22.66 -35.28 39.05
N CYS A 7 22.64 -33.95 39.31
CA CYS A 7 21.46 -33.13 39.06
C CYS A 7 21.38 -32.86 37.55
N VAL A 8 20.45 -33.53 36.89
CA VAL A 8 20.04 -33.19 35.51
C VAL A 8 19.10 -31.97 35.59
N LEU A 9 19.63 -30.81 35.30
CA LEU A 9 18.77 -29.63 34.97
C LEU A 9 18.11 -29.90 33.63
N ALA A 10 16.84 -30.24 33.63
CA ALA A 10 16.00 -30.19 32.46
C ALA A 10 15.81 -28.72 32.09
N ALA A 11 16.61 -28.21 31.15
CA ALA A 11 16.30 -26.97 30.45
C ALA A 11 15.07 -27.25 29.57
N GLY A 12 13.89 -26.94 30.12
CA GLY A 12 12.66 -26.85 29.32
C GLY A 12 12.87 -25.75 28.27
N GLY A 13 13.26 -26.11 27.04
CA GLY A 13 13.26 -25.21 25.92
C GLY A 13 11.81 -24.76 25.71
N LEU A 14 11.49 -23.53 26.07
CA LEU A 14 10.32 -22.85 25.50
C LEU A 14 10.56 -22.87 23.99
N LEU A 15 9.75 -23.66 23.27
CA LEU A 15 9.68 -23.56 21.82
C LEU A 15 9.34 -22.09 21.53
N ALA A 16 10.21 -21.41 20.80
CA ALA A 16 9.92 -20.07 20.33
C ALA A 16 8.60 -20.15 19.54
N GLN A 17 7.62 -19.37 19.97
CA GLN A 17 6.33 -19.34 19.29
C GLN A 17 6.55 -18.68 17.94
N ASP A 18 6.30 -19.42 16.85
CA ASP A 18 6.44 -18.91 15.49
C ASP A 18 5.35 -17.90 15.16
N PHE A 19 5.64 -16.97 14.24
CA PHE A 19 4.63 -16.06 13.73
C PHE A 19 3.58 -16.84 12.95
N SER A 20 2.30 -16.66 13.27
CA SER A 20 1.21 -17.29 12.52
C SER A 20 0.00 -16.38 12.37
N ILE A 21 -0.75 -16.59 11.30
CA ILE A 21 -1.96 -15.83 10.94
C ILE A 21 -3.09 -16.83 10.75
N ARG A 22 -4.22 -16.57 11.41
CA ARG A 22 -5.39 -17.44 11.33
C ARG A 22 -6.64 -16.61 11.09
N LYS A 23 -7.33 -16.80 9.97
CA LYS A 23 -8.65 -16.21 9.75
C LYS A 23 -9.61 -16.66 10.86
N VAL A 24 -10.25 -15.71 11.53
CA VAL A 24 -11.16 -15.97 12.63
C VAL A 24 -12.59 -15.56 12.33
N GLY A 25 -12.79 -14.59 11.43
CA GLY A 25 -14.10 -14.11 11.06
C GLY A 25 -14.07 -13.31 9.76
N GLY A 26 -15.22 -12.81 9.37
CA GLY A 26 -15.37 -11.95 8.21
C GLY A 26 -16.81 -11.49 8.03
N TYR A 27 -16.98 -10.54 7.13
CA TYR A 27 -18.27 -10.03 6.67
C TYR A 27 -18.28 -9.97 5.15
N ALA A 28 -19.39 -10.25 4.52
CA ALA A 28 -19.54 -10.22 3.07
C ALA A 28 -20.72 -9.32 2.67
N THR A 29 -20.48 -8.43 1.72
CA THR A 29 -21.52 -7.61 1.10
C THR A 29 -22.31 -8.39 0.04
N ASN A 30 -21.75 -9.50 -0.45
CA ASN A 30 -22.23 -10.31 -1.58
C ASN A 30 -22.20 -9.56 -2.93
N LEU A 31 -21.26 -8.63 -3.07
CA LEU A 31 -21.00 -7.89 -4.30
C LEU A 31 -19.66 -8.35 -4.87
N PHE A 32 -19.68 -9.04 -5.99
CA PHE A 32 -18.47 -9.50 -6.67
C PHE A 32 -18.05 -8.50 -7.75
N ASN A 33 -16.75 -8.15 -7.78
CA ASN A 33 -16.12 -7.27 -8.78
C ASN A 33 -16.87 -5.93 -8.95
N ARG A 34 -17.23 -5.32 -7.82
CA ARG A 34 -18.04 -4.10 -7.75
C ARG A 34 -17.64 -3.19 -6.59
N ALA A 35 -16.39 -3.19 -6.21
CA ALA A 35 -15.91 -2.32 -5.12
C ALA A 35 -16.78 -2.41 -3.84
N GLY A 36 -17.10 -3.66 -3.45
CA GLY A 36 -18.03 -3.93 -2.36
C GLY A 36 -17.45 -3.76 -0.96
N ALA A 37 -16.12 -3.75 -0.81
CA ALA A 37 -15.38 -3.49 0.41
C ALA A 37 -13.95 -3.07 0.06
N GLU A 38 -13.68 -1.79 0.14
CA GLU A 38 -12.40 -1.16 -0.21
C GLU A 38 -11.66 -0.71 1.06
N ILE A 39 -11.62 0.57 1.32
CA ILE A 39 -10.91 1.15 2.44
C ILE A 39 -11.63 0.88 3.76
N ALA A 40 -10.90 0.40 4.76
CA ALA A 40 -11.43 0.14 6.10
C ALA A 40 -10.76 0.99 7.17
N ALA A 41 -11.49 1.32 8.24
CA ALA A 41 -11.00 2.06 9.39
C ALA A 41 -11.57 1.48 10.69
N TYR A 42 -10.75 1.41 11.75
CA TYR A 42 -11.11 0.81 13.02
C TYR A 42 -11.05 1.81 14.17
N ASP A 43 -12.09 1.82 15.01
CA ASP A 43 -12.12 2.58 16.27
C ASP A 43 -11.97 1.62 17.46
N ALA A 44 -10.82 1.68 18.12
CA ALA A 44 -10.49 0.81 19.25
C ALA A 44 -11.38 1.06 20.46
N GLY A 45 -11.85 2.30 20.67
CA GLY A 45 -12.70 2.68 21.81
C GLY A 45 -14.06 2.03 21.75
N SER A 46 -14.71 2.04 20.62
CA SER A 46 -16.04 1.45 20.40
C SER A 46 -15.99 0.00 19.89
N LYS A 47 -14.80 -0.50 19.48
CA LYS A 47 -14.64 -1.82 18.83
C LYS A 47 -15.47 -1.94 17.56
N ARG A 48 -15.48 -0.88 16.77
CA ARG A 48 -16.21 -0.81 15.50
C ARG A 48 -15.25 -0.72 14.35
N LEU A 49 -15.60 -1.40 13.30
CA LEU A 49 -14.93 -1.35 12.00
C LEU A 49 -15.89 -0.67 11.03
N PHE A 50 -15.36 0.25 10.25
CA PHE A 50 -16.07 0.93 9.17
C PHE A 50 -15.37 0.62 7.87
N PHE A 51 -16.12 0.51 6.77
CA PHE A 51 -15.50 0.32 5.45
C PHE A 51 -16.37 0.95 4.36
N VAL A 52 -15.70 1.31 3.27
CA VAL A 52 -16.34 1.82 2.06
C VAL A 52 -16.95 0.67 1.28
N ASN A 53 -18.19 0.83 0.87
CA ASN A 53 -18.85 0.02 -0.14
C ASN A 53 -19.21 0.97 -1.29
N ALA A 54 -18.27 1.16 -2.23
CA ALA A 54 -18.38 2.15 -3.29
C ALA A 54 -19.54 1.83 -4.23
N GLN A 55 -19.78 0.55 -4.54
CA GLN A 55 -20.94 0.15 -5.37
C GLN A 55 -22.27 0.64 -4.80
N ALA A 56 -22.44 0.60 -3.49
CA ALA A 56 -23.68 1.04 -2.84
C ALA A 56 -23.64 2.53 -2.46
N ASN A 57 -22.50 3.19 -2.63
CA ASN A 57 -22.23 4.55 -2.17
C ASN A 57 -22.54 4.75 -0.68
N VAL A 58 -22.02 3.85 0.16
CA VAL A 58 -22.27 3.86 1.60
C VAL A 58 -21.00 3.57 2.40
N ILE A 59 -20.99 4.03 3.65
CA ILE A 59 -20.07 3.52 4.67
C ILE A 59 -20.83 2.47 5.48
N GLU A 60 -20.30 1.27 5.56
CA GLU A 60 -20.84 0.20 6.39
C GLU A 60 -20.14 0.19 7.75
N GLY A 61 -20.90 0.10 8.82
CA GLY A 61 -20.40 -0.03 10.19
C GLY A 61 -20.64 -1.42 10.75
N LEU A 62 -19.59 -2.03 11.31
CA LEU A 62 -19.63 -3.36 11.94
C LEU A 62 -19.25 -3.26 13.42
N ASP A 63 -19.95 -4.01 14.27
CA ASP A 63 -19.49 -4.36 15.62
C ASP A 63 -18.53 -5.56 15.51
N VAL A 64 -17.27 -5.34 15.89
CA VAL A 64 -16.22 -6.35 15.89
C VAL A 64 -15.72 -6.67 17.32
N ALA A 65 -16.55 -6.39 18.35
CA ALA A 65 -16.24 -6.78 19.73
C ALA A 65 -15.94 -8.28 19.85
N ASN A 66 -16.55 -9.10 18.99
CA ASN A 66 -16.15 -10.48 18.76
C ASN A 66 -15.62 -10.61 17.32
N PRO A 67 -14.30 -10.63 17.09
CA PRO A 67 -13.72 -10.75 15.76
C PRO A 67 -14.12 -12.01 14.98
N ALA A 68 -14.53 -13.07 15.69
CA ALA A 68 -14.99 -14.30 15.06
C ALA A 68 -16.43 -14.21 14.49
N SER A 69 -17.17 -13.17 14.84
CA SER A 69 -18.55 -12.96 14.40
C SER A 69 -18.86 -11.47 14.30
N PRO A 70 -18.30 -10.77 13.31
CA PRO A 70 -18.63 -9.37 13.03
C PRO A 70 -20.14 -9.22 12.79
N ARG A 71 -20.73 -8.14 13.33
CA ARG A 71 -22.17 -7.88 13.18
C ARG A 71 -22.41 -6.53 12.53
N PRO A 72 -23.24 -6.44 11.48
CA PRO A 72 -23.57 -5.16 10.89
C PRO A 72 -24.34 -4.29 11.89
N LEU A 73 -23.99 -3.02 11.96
CA LEU A 73 -24.64 -2.01 12.81
C LEU A 73 -25.54 -1.10 11.98
N PHE A 74 -25.01 -0.54 10.91
CA PHE A 74 -25.73 0.39 10.05
C PHE A 74 -25.06 0.51 8.68
N ARG A 75 -25.80 1.11 7.74
CA ARG A 75 -25.30 1.65 6.48
C ARG A 75 -25.50 3.16 6.49
N LEU A 76 -24.43 3.91 6.29
CA LEU A 76 -24.46 5.35 6.22
C LEU A 76 -24.46 5.76 4.75
N TYR A 77 -25.61 6.19 4.26
CA TYR A 77 -25.78 6.70 2.91
C TYR A 77 -25.24 8.12 2.81
N ILE A 78 -24.30 8.35 1.89
CA ILE A 78 -23.79 9.69 1.67
C ILE A 78 -24.83 10.51 0.91
N SER A 79 -25.17 11.68 1.44
CA SER A 79 -26.13 12.57 0.80
C SER A 79 -25.59 13.08 -0.54
N SER A 80 -26.40 13.03 -1.59
CA SER A 80 -26.07 13.60 -2.90
C SER A 80 -25.78 15.11 -2.90
N LEU A 81 -26.05 15.79 -1.77
CA LEU A 81 -25.62 17.18 -1.56
C LEU A 81 -24.12 17.34 -1.45
N TYR A 82 -23.38 16.27 -1.08
CA TYR A 82 -21.93 16.30 -0.89
C TYR A 82 -21.18 15.73 -2.08
N GLY A 83 -21.76 14.80 -2.82
CA GLY A 83 -21.15 14.18 -4.00
C GLY A 83 -21.87 12.91 -4.44
N ALA A 84 -21.20 12.11 -5.26
CA ALA A 84 -21.78 10.94 -5.93
C ALA A 84 -21.13 9.60 -5.53
N GLY A 85 -19.89 9.61 -5.05
CA GLY A 85 -19.15 8.42 -4.64
C GLY A 85 -18.37 8.68 -3.36
N VAL A 86 -18.27 7.68 -2.47
CA VAL A 86 -17.34 7.69 -1.34
C VAL A 86 -16.15 6.81 -1.70
N ASN A 87 -14.94 7.41 -1.73
CA ASN A 87 -13.72 6.72 -2.14
C ASN A 87 -12.92 6.25 -0.91
N SER A 88 -12.89 7.05 0.15
CA SER A 88 -12.09 6.71 1.33
C SER A 88 -12.72 7.15 2.62
N ILE A 89 -12.31 6.49 3.71
CA ILE A 89 -12.66 6.85 5.09
C ILE A 89 -11.45 6.76 6.01
N ALA A 90 -11.44 7.61 7.04
CA ALA A 90 -10.56 7.47 8.18
C ALA A 90 -11.35 7.69 9.48
N VAL A 91 -10.85 7.10 10.57
CA VAL A 91 -11.49 7.23 11.90
C VAL A 91 -10.45 7.65 12.94
N SER A 92 -10.74 8.72 13.67
CA SER A 92 -9.88 9.16 14.78
C SER A 92 -10.73 9.95 15.79
N GLY A 93 -10.43 9.78 17.09
CA GLY A 93 -11.08 10.58 18.16
C GLY A 93 -12.60 10.51 18.19
N GLY A 94 -13.20 9.41 17.75
CA GLY A 94 -14.67 9.26 17.70
C GLY A 94 -15.34 9.92 16.49
N VAL A 95 -14.56 10.27 15.46
CA VAL A 95 -15.02 10.92 14.23
C VAL A 95 -14.68 10.04 13.03
N ILE A 96 -15.65 9.87 12.14
CA ILE A 96 -15.46 9.33 10.79
C ILE A 96 -15.32 10.53 9.85
N ALA A 97 -14.24 10.58 9.07
CA ALA A 97 -14.08 11.46 7.92
C ALA A 97 -14.22 10.63 6.64
N ALA A 98 -14.98 11.14 5.67
CA ALA A 98 -15.23 10.49 4.39
C ALA A 98 -14.83 11.40 3.23
N ALA A 99 -14.01 10.89 2.31
CA ALA A 99 -13.73 11.53 1.01
C ALA A 99 -14.86 11.19 0.04
N VAL A 100 -15.44 12.22 -0.55
CA VAL A 100 -16.65 12.10 -1.40
C VAL A 100 -16.41 12.83 -2.71
N GLU A 101 -16.36 12.10 -3.81
CA GLU A 101 -16.19 12.66 -5.15
C GLU A 101 -17.46 13.40 -5.63
N ALA A 102 -17.27 14.37 -6.51
CA ALA A 102 -18.35 15.07 -7.18
C ALA A 102 -18.86 14.26 -8.39
N ASN A 103 -19.96 14.71 -8.97
CA ASN A 103 -20.41 14.27 -10.28
C ASN A 103 -20.69 15.52 -11.17
N PRO A 104 -19.85 15.77 -12.20
CA PRO A 104 -18.74 14.93 -12.65
C PRO A 104 -17.56 14.91 -11.65
N LYS A 105 -16.71 13.85 -11.68
CA LYS A 105 -15.56 13.68 -10.77
C LYS A 105 -14.50 14.78 -10.93
N THR A 106 -14.50 15.46 -12.06
CA THR A 106 -13.63 16.62 -12.36
C THR A 106 -14.01 17.89 -11.60
N ASP A 107 -15.16 17.92 -10.94
CA ASP A 107 -15.57 19.03 -10.08
C ASP A 107 -15.05 18.84 -8.63
N PRO A 108 -14.92 19.93 -7.85
CA PRO A 108 -14.50 19.85 -6.45
C PRO A 108 -15.40 18.92 -5.61
N GLY A 109 -14.76 17.90 -5.00
CA GLY A 109 -15.42 16.97 -4.10
C GLY A 109 -15.65 17.54 -2.69
N SER A 110 -15.88 16.66 -1.73
CA SER A 110 -16.17 17.06 -0.34
C SER A 110 -15.51 16.13 0.67
N VAL A 111 -15.20 16.64 1.85
CA VAL A 111 -15.01 15.81 3.04
C VAL A 111 -16.21 15.99 3.94
N VAL A 112 -16.80 14.86 4.34
CA VAL A 112 -17.97 14.83 5.22
C VAL A 112 -17.60 14.14 6.52
N PHE A 113 -17.93 14.78 7.63
CA PHE A 113 -17.61 14.28 8.97
C PHE A 113 -18.88 13.75 9.65
N TYR A 114 -18.74 12.58 10.29
CA TYR A 114 -19.79 11.93 11.06
C TYR A 114 -19.27 11.48 12.43
N ASP A 115 -20.17 11.33 13.39
CA ASP A 115 -19.86 10.58 14.60
C ASP A 115 -19.91 9.06 14.33
N LEU A 116 -19.46 8.26 15.31
CA LEU A 116 -19.40 6.80 15.15
C LEU A 116 -20.78 6.11 15.02
N ASN A 117 -21.87 6.85 15.19
CA ASN A 117 -23.23 6.34 14.98
C ASN A 117 -23.82 6.81 13.64
N GLY A 118 -23.02 7.49 12.80
CA GLY A 118 -23.46 8.04 11.52
C GLY A 118 -24.17 9.39 11.62
N GLY A 119 -24.12 10.04 12.80
CA GLY A 119 -24.66 11.39 12.97
C GLY A 119 -23.78 12.42 12.26
N PHE A 120 -24.38 13.21 11.36
CA PHE A 120 -23.68 14.28 10.63
C PHE A 120 -23.09 15.34 11.58
N LEU A 121 -21.84 15.73 11.33
CA LEU A 121 -21.13 16.74 12.11
C LEU A 121 -20.87 18.02 11.30
N SER A 122 -20.24 17.92 10.16
CA SER A 122 -19.91 19.02 9.24
C SER A 122 -19.50 18.49 7.87
N ALA A 123 -19.39 19.39 6.88
CA ALA A 123 -18.82 19.08 5.57
C ALA A 123 -18.13 20.30 4.99
N VAL A 124 -17.09 20.07 4.18
CA VAL A 124 -16.35 21.11 3.45
C VAL A 124 -15.99 20.63 2.04
N LYS A 125 -15.82 21.58 1.12
CA LYS A 125 -15.30 21.31 -0.23
C LYS A 125 -13.80 21.17 -0.21
N VAL A 126 -13.30 20.27 -1.05
CA VAL A 126 -11.87 19.98 -1.30
C VAL A 126 -11.58 20.01 -2.81
N GLY A 127 -10.45 19.49 -3.27
CA GLY A 127 -10.14 19.41 -4.71
C GLY A 127 -11.01 18.44 -5.48
N ALA A 128 -10.72 18.29 -6.77
CA ALA A 128 -11.38 17.32 -7.64
C ALA A 128 -10.92 15.89 -7.30
N LEU A 129 -11.84 14.95 -7.36
CA LEU A 129 -11.60 13.54 -7.06
C LEU A 129 -10.81 13.34 -5.75
N PRO A 130 -11.39 13.66 -4.57
CA PRO A 130 -10.74 13.29 -3.32
C PRO A 130 -10.73 11.76 -3.20
N ASP A 131 -9.55 11.18 -3.32
CA ASP A 131 -9.38 9.74 -3.33
C ASP A 131 -9.11 9.21 -1.92
N MET A 132 -8.01 9.60 -1.28
CA MET A 132 -7.64 9.11 0.03
C MET A 132 -7.61 10.25 1.07
N LEU A 133 -7.97 9.95 2.31
CA LEU A 133 -7.82 10.89 3.42
C LEU A 133 -7.27 10.22 4.70
N THR A 134 -6.57 11.02 5.51
CA THR A 134 -6.04 10.58 6.79
C THR A 134 -6.02 11.68 7.83
N PHE A 135 -6.14 11.30 9.11
CA PHE A 135 -5.91 12.22 10.23
C PHE A 135 -4.41 12.37 10.52
N THR A 136 -3.99 13.57 10.92
CA THR A 136 -2.66 13.72 11.51
C THR A 136 -2.58 12.98 12.86
N PRO A 137 -1.41 12.42 13.24
CA PRO A 137 -1.24 11.71 14.52
C PRO A 137 -1.64 12.52 15.76
N ASP A 138 -1.52 13.84 15.72
CA ASP A 138 -1.97 14.74 16.80
C ASP A 138 -3.49 14.98 16.82
N GLY A 139 -4.23 14.44 15.84
CA GLY A 139 -5.68 14.56 15.71
C GLY A 139 -6.19 15.97 15.41
N ARG A 140 -5.32 16.89 14.94
CA ARG A 140 -5.68 18.30 14.73
C ARG A 140 -6.07 18.63 13.29
N ARG A 141 -5.68 17.80 12.34
CA ARG A 141 -5.94 18.02 10.91
C ARG A 141 -6.35 16.73 10.21
N VAL A 142 -7.03 16.91 9.08
CA VAL A 142 -7.26 15.87 8.08
C VAL A 142 -6.58 16.31 6.79
N LEU A 143 -5.79 15.43 6.20
CA LEU A 143 -5.18 15.59 4.89
C LEU A 143 -5.97 14.77 3.88
N VAL A 144 -6.16 15.30 2.68
CA VAL A 144 -6.93 14.67 1.61
C VAL A 144 -6.13 14.74 0.32
N ALA A 145 -5.82 13.63 -0.28
CA ALA A 145 -5.31 13.56 -1.65
C ALA A 145 -6.48 13.82 -2.60
N ASN A 146 -6.35 14.84 -3.42
CA ASN A 146 -7.30 15.15 -4.47
C ASN A 146 -6.59 14.82 -5.77
N GLU A 147 -6.91 13.69 -6.32
CA GLU A 147 -6.22 13.11 -7.46
C GLU A 147 -6.29 14.02 -8.69
N GLY A 148 -7.50 14.54 -8.99
CA GLY A 148 -7.67 15.48 -10.08
C GLY A 148 -7.61 14.83 -11.46
N GLU A 149 -7.97 13.56 -11.57
CA GLU A 149 -8.00 12.85 -12.87
C GLU A 149 -8.80 13.59 -13.94
N PRO A 150 -8.37 13.49 -15.21
CA PRO A 150 -9.11 14.06 -16.33
C PRO A 150 -10.43 13.33 -16.59
N ASN A 151 -11.29 13.95 -17.38
CA ASN A 151 -12.43 13.24 -17.96
C ASN A 151 -11.96 12.35 -19.14
N ALA A 152 -12.82 11.43 -19.57
CA ALA A 152 -12.48 10.38 -20.54
C ALA A 152 -11.87 10.86 -21.86
N ASP A 153 -12.12 12.08 -22.30
CA ASP A 153 -11.60 12.65 -23.57
C ASP A 153 -10.53 13.73 -23.35
N TYR A 154 -10.06 13.94 -22.13
CA TYR A 154 -9.09 14.98 -21.75
C TYR A 154 -9.54 16.41 -22.13
N SER A 155 -10.85 16.65 -22.22
CA SER A 155 -11.38 18.02 -22.45
C SER A 155 -11.45 18.83 -21.16
N VAL A 156 -11.53 18.17 -20.02
CA VAL A 156 -11.43 18.73 -18.65
C VAL A 156 -10.39 17.94 -17.89
N ASP A 157 -9.39 18.65 -17.42
CA ASP A 157 -8.21 18.08 -16.74
C ASP A 157 -7.92 18.96 -15.51
N PRO A 158 -8.45 18.62 -14.33
CA PRO A 158 -8.23 19.38 -13.10
C PRO A 158 -6.78 19.27 -12.62
N GLU A 159 -6.39 20.17 -11.73
CA GLU A 159 -5.09 20.06 -11.05
C GLU A 159 -5.18 19.14 -9.84
N GLY A 160 -4.21 18.24 -9.70
CA GLY A 160 -4.02 17.47 -8.46
C GLY A 160 -3.60 18.39 -7.31
N SER A 161 -3.96 18.02 -6.09
CA SER A 161 -3.64 18.81 -4.89
C SER A 161 -3.80 18.01 -3.61
N VAL A 162 -3.30 18.56 -2.49
CA VAL A 162 -3.59 18.02 -1.16
C VAL A 162 -4.35 19.07 -0.34
N SER A 163 -5.57 18.73 0.09
CA SER A 163 -6.33 19.59 1.01
C SER A 163 -5.94 19.28 2.45
N ILE A 164 -5.76 20.34 3.27
CA ILE A 164 -5.44 20.27 4.69
C ILE A 164 -6.53 20.97 5.47
N ILE A 165 -7.29 20.20 6.25
CA ILE A 165 -8.46 20.65 6.99
C ILE A 165 -8.11 20.78 8.47
N ASP A 166 -8.15 21.98 9.04
CA ASP A 166 -7.93 22.20 10.47
C ASP A 166 -9.21 21.86 11.25
N ILE A 167 -9.15 20.82 12.08
CA ILE A 167 -10.23 20.36 12.94
C ILE A 167 -9.99 20.64 14.43
N SER A 168 -8.91 21.36 14.77
CA SER A 168 -8.48 21.63 16.15
C SER A 168 -9.51 22.44 16.97
N GLY A 169 -10.38 23.19 16.29
CA GLY A 169 -11.51 23.91 16.90
C GLY A 169 -12.75 23.05 17.16
N GLY A 170 -12.66 21.75 16.92
CA GLY A 170 -13.76 20.78 17.01
C GLY A 170 -14.46 20.61 15.67
N VAL A 171 -14.69 19.34 15.29
CA VAL A 171 -15.21 18.96 13.96
C VAL A 171 -16.57 19.60 13.63
N ARG A 172 -17.45 19.80 14.61
CA ARG A 172 -18.75 20.46 14.39
C ARG A 172 -18.65 21.93 13.98
N ASN A 173 -17.49 22.57 14.24
CA ASN A 173 -17.23 23.97 13.92
C ASN A 173 -16.46 24.14 12.60
N VAL A 174 -16.15 23.05 11.90
CA VAL A 174 -15.39 23.10 10.65
C VAL A 174 -16.25 23.75 9.57
N THR A 175 -15.63 24.73 8.89
CA THR A 175 -16.20 25.47 7.77
C THR A 175 -15.18 25.54 6.64
N GLN A 176 -15.56 26.09 5.49
CA GLN A 176 -14.65 26.25 4.36
C GLN A 176 -13.38 27.08 4.71
N ALA A 177 -13.46 27.96 5.68
CA ALA A 177 -12.32 28.75 6.15
C ALA A 177 -11.21 27.92 6.81
N ASN A 178 -11.51 26.68 7.21
CA ASN A 178 -10.57 25.75 7.82
C ASN A 178 -9.79 24.93 6.79
N VAL A 179 -10.14 25.01 5.50
CA VAL A 179 -9.50 24.27 4.42
C VAL A 179 -8.38 25.10 3.81
N ARG A 180 -7.20 24.49 3.69
CA ARG A 180 -6.06 25.00 2.92
C ARG A 180 -5.71 24.00 1.85
N THR A 181 -5.17 24.48 0.73
CA THR A 181 -4.76 23.62 -0.39
C THR A 181 -3.26 23.77 -0.61
N ALA A 182 -2.54 22.65 -0.60
CA ALA A 182 -1.18 22.51 -1.06
C ALA A 182 -1.24 22.05 -2.53
N ASP A 183 -0.96 22.94 -3.47
CA ASP A 183 -1.00 22.69 -4.91
C ASP A 183 0.40 22.50 -5.50
N PHE A 184 0.45 22.05 -6.76
CA PHE A 184 1.69 21.80 -7.51
C PHE A 184 2.04 22.93 -8.50
N LYS A 185 1.34 24.05 -8.48
CA LYS A 185 1.52 25.15 -9.46
C LYS A 185 2.94 25.73 -9.51
N ALA A 186 3.63 25.73 -8.37
CA ALA A 186 5.01 26.19 -8.28
C ALA A 186 5.97 25.37 -9.15
N TYR A 187 5.57 24.17 -9.54
CA TYR A 187 6.37 23.26 -10.36
C TYR A 187 6.04 23.32 -11.86
N ASN A 188 5.03 24.11 -12.27
CA ASN A 188 4.76 24.35 -13.68
C ASN A 188 5.98 25.02 -14.35
N GLY A 189 6.60 24.31 -15.30
CA GLY A 189 7.85 24.73 -15.94
C GLY A 189 9.13 24.48 -15.15
N ALA A 190 9.06 23.84 -13.97
CA ALA A 190 10.25 23.41 -13.23
C ALA A 190 10.92 22.22 -13.92
N LYS A 191 12.25 22.11 -13.77
CA LYS A 191 12.95 20.89 -14.16
C LYS A 191 12.84 19.88 -13.01
N LEU A 192 12.10 18.82 -13.24
CA LEU A 192 11.94 17.70 -12.32
C LEU A 192 13.03 16.64 -12.50
N ASP A 193 13.11 15.70 -11.57
CA ASP A 193 13.92 14.49 -11.75
C ASP A 193 13.45 13.74 -13.01
N PRO A 194 14.36 13.18 -13.83
CA PRO A 194 13.99 12.49 -15.08
C PRO A 194 13.07 11.27 -14.89
N SER A 195 13.00 10.69 -13.69
CA SER A 195 12.10 9.57 -13.38
C SER A 195 10.68 10.02 -13.02
N VAL A 196 10.47 11.32 -12.77
CA VAL A 196 9.13 11.89 -12.62
C VAL A 196 8.50 12.02 -13.99
N ARG A 197 7.40 11.33 -14.20
CA ARG A 197 6.71 11.26 -15.49
C ARG A 197 5.69 12.39 -15.60
N ILE A 198 5.84 13.23 -16.60
CA ILE A 198 4.86 14.26 -16.98
C ILE A 198 4.51 14.01 -18.44
N TYR A 199 3.34 13.43 -18.70
CA TYR A 199 3.03 12.84 -20.00
C TYR A 199 1.57 12.95 -20.44
N GLY A 200 0.68 13.46 -19.59
CA GLY A 200 -0.72 13.71 -19.92
C GLY A 200 -0.84 14.66 -21.13
N PRO A 201 -1.81 14.44 -22.01
CA PRO A 201 -1.97 15.23 -23.23
C PRO A 201 -2.13 16.73 -22.95
N ARG A 202 -1.08 17.51 -23.19
CA ARG A 202 -1.06 18.98 -22.99
C ARG A 202 -1.19 19.43 -21.54
N ALA A 203 -1.04 18.53 -20.57
CA ALA A 203 -1.14 18.84 -19.17
C ALA A 203 0.02 19.75 -18.70
N THR A 204 -0.27 20.67 -17.81
CA THR A 204 0.76 21.30 -16.99
C THR A 204 1.25 20.30 -15.94
N VAL A 205 2.38 20.58 -15.28
CA VAL A 205 2.86 19.70 -14.19
C VAL A 205 1.78 19.53 -13.10
N ALA A 206 1.08 20.60 -12.74
CA ALA A 206 0.05 20.56 -11.71
C ALA A 206 -1.22 19.76 -12.11
N GLN A 207 -1.49 19.65 -13.40
CA GLN A 207 -2.59 18.81 -13.92
C GLN A 207 -2.17 17.36 -14.08
N ASP A 208 -0.90 17.10 -14.41
CA ASP A 208 -0.40 15.76 -14.65
C ASP A 208 -0.04 15.01 -13.36
N LEU A 209 0.15 15.72 -12.24
CA LEU A 209 0.43 15.11 -10.96
C LEU A 209 -0.87 14.73 -10.24
N GLU A 210 -1.10 13.43 -10.09
CA GLU A 210 -2.29 12.83 -9.51
C GLU A 210 -1.94 12.25 -8.12
N PRO A 211 -2.23 12.99 -7.01
CA PRO A 211 -1.93 12.51 -5.66
C PRO A 211 -2.96 11.49 -5.19
N GLU A 212 -2.49 10.37 -4.63
CA GLU A 212 -3.34 9.26 -4.16
C GLU A 212 -3.17 9.01 -2.66
N TYR A 213 -2.16 8.29 -2.20
CA TYR A 213 -2.05 7.83 -0.83
C TYR A 213 -1.14 8.73 0.03
N ILE A 214 -1.62 9.11 1.24
CA ILE A 214 -0.90 10.01 2.14
C ILE A 214 -0.37 9.28 3.37
N ALA A 215 0.92 9.46 3.67
CA ALA A 215 1.52 9.08 4.95
C ALA A 215 1.98 10.31 5.71
N VAL A 216 1.62 10.42 6.98
CA VAL A 216 1.96 11.55 7.84
C VAL A 216 3.08 11.15 8.80
N ALA A 217 4.09 12.02 8.94
CA ALA A 217 5.13 11.83 9.95
C ALA A 217 4.55 11.84 11.37
N PRO A 218 5.12 11.07 12.31
CA PRO A 218 4.63 11.00 13.69
C PRO A 218 4.57 12.35 14.43
N ASP A 219 5.37 13.34 14.01
CA ASP A 219 5.35 14.69 14.56
C ASP A 219 4.24 15.59 13.99
N SER A 220 3.45 15.09 13.03
CA SER A 220 2.34 15.81 12.38
C SER A 220 2.75 17.08 11.62
N LYS A 221 4.03 17.20 11.22
CA LYS A 221 4.55 18.41 10.53
C LYS A 221 4.81 18.18 9.05
N THR A 222 5.23 16.97 8.70
CA THR A 222 5.54 16.57 7.33
C THR A 222 4.62 15.43 6.92
N ALA A 223 4.22 15.42 5.67
CA ALA A 223 3.57 14.28 5.05
C ALA A 223 4.18 14.00 3.67
N TRP A 224 3.95 12.81 3.18
CA TRP A 224 4.29 12.39 1.82
C TRP A 224 3.01 11.88 1.16
N VAL A 225 2.91 12.12 -0.13
CA VAL A 225 1.80 11.61 -0.96
C VAL A 225 2.37 10.90 -2.18
N THR A 226 1.83 9.74 -2.51
CA THR A 226 2.14 9.05 -3.77
C THR A 226 1.60 9.84 -4.95
N LEU A 227 2.35 9.83 -6.04
CA LEU A 227 1.99 10.32 -7.35
C LEU A 227 2.23 9.12 -8.27
N GLN A 228 1.25 8.20 -8.28
CA GLN A 228 1.46 6.82 -8.75
C GLN A 228 1.88 6.80 -10.21
N GLU A 229 1.07 7.28 -11.15
CA GLU A 229 1.38 7.26 -12.58
C GLU A 229 2.61 8.10 -12.91
N ASN A 230 2.90 9.10 -12.06
CA ASN A 230 4.07 9.97 -12.24
C ASN A 230 5.35 9.34 -11.67
N ASN A 231 5.29 8.17 -11.02
CA ASN A 231 6.42 7.45 -10.41
C ASN A 231 7.21 8.34 -9.43
N ALA A 232 6.50 9.02 -8.53
CA ALA A 232 7.07 10.03 -7.65
C ALA A 232 6.39 10.10 -6.28
N LEU A 233 7.00 10.86 -5.35
CA LEU A 233 6.40 11.27 -4.09
C LEU A 233 6.35 12.80 -4.00
N GLY A 234 5.22 13.34 -3.57
CA GLY A 234 5.08 14.72 -3.14
C GLY A 234 5.43 14.86 -1.66
N VAL A 235 6.20 15.88 -1.29
CA VAL A 235 6.56 16.19 0.11
C VAL A 235 5.77 17.40 0.57
N ILE A 236 5.07 17.29 1.69
CA ILE A 236 4.11 18.28 2.19
C ILE A 236 4.60 18.87 3.53
N ASP A 237 4.72 20.19 3.60
CA ASP A 237 4.78 20.92 4.86
C ASP A 237 3.34 21.21 5.33
N ILE A 238 2.90 20.49 6.37
CA ILE A 238 1.53 20.56 6.86
C ILE A 238 1.22 21.92 7.50
N GLU A 239 2.18 22.52 8.21
CA GLU A 239 1.99 23.82 8.89
C GLU A 239 1.84 24.95 7.87
N GLN A 240 2.67 24.94 6.83
CA GLN A 240 2.64 25.95 5.77
C GLN A 240 1.61 25.63 4.67
N SER A 241 1.03 24.44 4.71
CA SER A 241 0.04 23.94 3.72
C SER A 241 0.58 24.09 2.28
N ARG A 242 1.76 23.52 2.02
CA ARG A 242 2.40 23.60 0.70
C ARG A 242 3.20 22.34 0.36
N ILE A 243 3.30 22.05 -0.93
CA ILE A 243 4.26 21.08 -1.46
C ILE A 243 5.66 21.69 -1.41
N THR A 244 6.60 20.98 -0.79
CA THR A 244 7.99 21.44 -0.62
C THR A 244 8.97 20.71 -1.54
N GLY A 245 8.54 19.60 -2.15
CA GLY A 245 9.36 18.83 -3.08
C GLY A 245 8.53 17.81 -3.85
N ILE A 246 9.03 17.47 -5.02
CA ILE A 246 8.59 16.31 -5.82
C ILE A 246 9.84 15.44 -6.00
N VAL A 247 9.76 14.20 -5.57
CA VAL A 247 10.88 13.26 -5.55
C VAL A 247 10.59 12.11 -6.51
N GLY A 248 11.39 12.00 -7.56
CA GLY A 248 11.35 10.87 -8.48
C GLY A 248 11.90 9.61 -7.82
N LEU A 249 11.25 8.47 -8.06
CA LEU A 249 11.61 7.20 -7.44
C LEU A 249 12.68 6.41 -8.20
N GLY A 250 13.07 6.87 -9.41
CA GLY A 250 13.96 6.11 -10.27
C GLY A 250 13.26 4.91 -10.90
N PHE A 251 14.05 3.94 -11.34
CA PHE A 251 13.56 2.74 -12.03
C PHE A 251 14.26 1.50 -11.51
N LYS A 252 13.52 0.41 -11.42
CA LYS A 252 14.01 -0.91 -11.05
C LYS A 252 14.54 -1.62 -12.30
N ASP A 253 15.80 -1.96 -12.32
CA ASP A 253 16.43 -2.69 -13.44
C ASP A 253 16.18 -4.20 -13.31
N HIS A 254 15.27 -4.73 -14.11
CA HIS A 254 14.91 -6.15 -14.12
C HIS A 254 15.98 -7.04 -14.80
N SER A 255 17.00 -6.46 -15.43
CA SER A 255 18.13 -7.22 -15.96
C SER A 255 19.09 -7.69 -14.86
N LEU A 256 19.00 -7.11 -13.65
CA LEU A 256 19.88 -7.40 -12.53
C LEU A 256 19.39 -8.61 -11.71
N PRO A 257 20.31 -9.43 -11.17
CA PRO A 257 19.95 -10.52 -10.26
C PRO A 257 19.14 -10.02 -9.05
N GLY A 258 18.08 -10.76 -8.70
CA GLY A 258 17.16 -10.41 -7.61
C GLY A 258 16.01 -9.50 -8.02
N ASN A 259 15.99 -9.02 -9.27
CA ASN A 259 14.90 -8.22 -9.84
C ASN A 259 14.21 -8.93 -11.01
N ALA A 260 14.24 -10.25 -11.03
CA ALA A 260 13.59 -11.03 -12.09
C ALA A 260 12.07 -10.83 -12.10
N LEU A 261 11.43 -11.14 -13.20
CA LEU A 261 9.97 -11.19 -13.32
C LEU A 261 9.55 -12.28 -14.30
N ASP A 262 8.34 -12.80 -14.17
CA ASP A 262 7.69 -13.57 -15.22
C ASP A 262 7.01 -12.61 -16.20
N ALA A 263 7.36 -12.73 -17.48
CA ALA A 263 6.96 -11.75 -18.50
C ALA A 263 5.86 -12.27 -19.46
N SER A 264 5.43 -13.52 -19.32
CA SER A 264 4.59 -14.13 -20.33
C SER A 264 3.56 -15.12 -19.77
N ASP A 265 2.32 -14.97 -20.21
CA ASP A 265 1.23 -15.90 -20.02
C ASP A 265 1.17 -17.00 -21.12
N ARG A 266 2.17 -17.09 -22.02
CA ARG A 266 2.14 -17.92 -23.24
C ARG A 266 3.31 -18.89 -23.40
N ASP A 267 4.10 -19.09 -22.38
CA ASP A 267 5.21 -20.05 -22.42
C ASP A 267 4.91 -21.37 -21.68
N ASN A 268 3.72 -21.50 -21.06
CA ASN A 268 3.23 -22.65 -20.30
C ASN A 268 4.06 -23.03 -19.06
N ARG A 269 4.80 -22.12 -18.50
CA ARG A 269 5.65 -22.34 -17.32
C ARG A 269 5.73 -21.09 -16.48
N ILE A 270 6.14 -21.23 -15.23
CA ILE A 270 6.61 -20.13 -14.41
C ILE A 270 8.03 -19.82 -14.86
N ASN A 271 8.26 -18.61 -15.36
CA ASN A 271 9.54 -18.21 -15.95
C ASN A 271 10.05 -16.88 -15.38
N ILE A 272 10.25 -16.85 -14.06
CA ILE A 272 10.84 -15.70 -13.38
C ILE A 272 12.29 -15.56 -13.81
N ALA A 273 12.57 -14.61 -14.69
CA ALA A 273 13.88 -14.42 -15.32
C ALA A 273 14.28 -12.94 -15.38
N ASN A 274 15.56 -12.67 -15.56
CA ASN A 274 16.05 -11.32 -15.78
C ASN A 274 15.82 -10.91 -17.24
N TRP A 275 15.15 -9.77 -17.43
CA TRP A 275 14.79 -9.21 -18.72
C TRP A 275 15.36 -7.81 -18.90
N PRO A 276 15.69 -7.37 -20.12
CA PRO A 276 16.16 -6.02 -20.39
C PRO A 276 15.02 -5.00 -20.39
N VAL A 277 14.36 -4.86 -19.23
CA VAL A 277 13.26 -3.90 -19.01
C VAL A 277 13.46 -3.21 -17.67
N PHE A 278 12.91 -2.01 -17.53
CA PHE A 278 12.88 -1.26 -16.28
C PHE A 278 11.47 -1.25 -15.71
N GLY A 279 11.34 -1.45 -14.38
CA GLY A 279 10.10 -1.27 -13.66
C GLY A 279 9.99 0.16 -13.14
N MET A 280 8.88 0.82 -13.39
CA MET A 280 8.49 2.02 -12.66
C MET A 280 7.94 1.59 -11.32
N TYR A 281 8.35 2.21 -10.22
CA TYR A 281 7.83 1.78 -8.91
C TYR A 281 6.34 2.03 -8.80
N GLN A 282 5.88 3.21 -9.18
CA GLN A 282 4.47 3.59 -9.24
C GLN A 282 3.68 3.07 -8.02
N PRO A 283 4.03 3.54 -6.81
CA PRO A 283 3.39 3.04 -5.61
C PRO A 283 1.97 3.57 -5.45
N ASP A 284 1.04 2.69 -5.12
CA ASP A 284 -0.24 3.05 -4.55
C ASP A 284 -0.08 3.25 -3.03
N GLY A 285 -0.08 2.17 -2.24
CA GLY A 285 0.00 2.23 -0.79
C GLY A 285 1.29 2.82 -0.25
N LEU A 286 1.17 3.71 0.74
CA LEU A 286 2.28 4.39 1.42
C LEU A 286 2.08 4.40 2.93
N ALA A 287 3.10 4.05 3.69
CA ALA A 287 3.11 4.24 5.14
C ALA A 287 4.41 4.87 5.64
N ALA A 288 4.32 5.67 6.70
CA ALA A 288 5.47 6.20 7.42
C ALA A 288 5.62 5.49 8.77
N PHE A 289 6.84 5.08 9.11
CA PHE A 289 7.11 4.38 10.36
C PHE A 289 8.43 4.81 11.00
N GLN A 290 8.57 4.54 12.29
CA GLN A 290 9.77 4.84 13.04
C GLN A 290 10.57 3.56 13.32
N ALA A 291 11.83 3.55 12.92
CA ALA A 291 12.77 2.49 13.26
C ALA A 291 14.16 3.08 13.47
N LYS A 292 14.92 2.54 14.44
CA LYS A 292 16.28 2.99 14.74
C LYS A 292 16.40 4.51 14.94
N GLY A 293 15.37 5.14 15.52
CA GLY A 293 15.34 6.58 15.80
C GLY A 293 15.17 7.50 14.60
N LYS A 294 14.75 6.95 13.45
CA LYS A 294 14.49 7.71 12.21
C LYS A 294 13.11 7.38 11.67
N THR A 295 12.55 8.30 10.89
CA THR A 295 11.36 8.05 10.07
C THR A 295 11.78 7.42 8.74
N TRP A 296 11.02 6.41 8.31
CA TRP A 296 11.15 5.70 7.06
C TRP A 296 9.81 5.68 6.35
N LEU A 297 9.85 5.56 5.04
CA LEU A 297 8.68 5.36 4.21
C LEU A 297 8.70 3.94 3.65
N ILE A 298 7.53 3.34 3.53
CA ILE A 298 7.36 2.05 2.86
C ILE A 298 6.25 2.17 1.83
N THR A 299 6.47 1.62 0.64
CA THR A 299 5.54 1.66 -0.49
C THR A 299 5.22 0.26 -0.96
N ALA A 300 3.98 0.05 -1.37
CA ALA A 300 3.56 -1.08 -2.18
C ALA A 300 3.57 -0.63 -3.65
N ASN A 301 4.36 -1.29 -4.50
CA ASN A 301 4.67 -0.81 -5.85
C ASN A 301 3.80 -1.54 -6.88
N GLU A 302 2.54 -1.19 -6.93
CA GLU A 302 1.50 -1.81 -7.73
C GLU A 302 1.68 -1.53 -9.22
N GLY A 303 1.70 -0.24 -9.57
CA GLY A 303 1.73 0.26 -10.92
C GLY A 303 0.35 0.52 -11.52
N ASP A 304 0.20 1.66 -12.16
CA ASP A 304 -1.00 1.96 -12.94
C ASP A 304 -0.68 2.69 -14.24
N ALA A 305 -1.69 2.76 -15.14
CA ALA A 305 -1.61 3.34 -16.46
C ALA A 305 -2.81 4.21 -16.77
N ARG A 306 -2.57 5.30 -17.49
CA ARG A 306 -3.67 6.12 -17.99
C ARG A 306 -4.32 5.50 -19.22
N GLU A 307 -5.51 4.96 -19.03
CA GLU A 307 -6.30 4.29 -20.06
C GLU A 307 -7.67 4.98 -20.24
N TYR A 308 -7.65 6.11 -20.95
CA TYR A 308 -8.82 6.91 -21.27
C TYR A 308 -9.16 6.85 -22.76
N THR A 309 -10.39 7.18 -23.14
CA THR A 309 -10.79 7.27 -24.55
C THR A 309 -9.93 8.27 -25.33
N GLY A 310 -9.50 9.36 -24.68
CA GLY A 310 -8.65 10.40 -25.25
C GLY A 310 -7.16 10.09 -25.24
N TYR A 311 -6.72 9.10 -24.44
CA TYR A 311 -5.32 8.73 -24.30
C TYR A 311 -5.20 7.33 -23.71
N ALA A 312 -4.41 6.47 -24.35
CA ALA A 312 -4.10 5.13 -23.87
C ALA A 312 -2.57 4.94 -23.81
N GLU A 313 -2.06 4.61 -22.65
CA GLU A 313 -0.63 4.50 -22.39
C GLU A 313 -0.07 3.13 -22.71
N GLU A 314 -0.84 2.08 -22.49
CA GLU A 314 -0.37 0.71 -22.58
C GLU A 314 -0.02 0.29 -24.03
N ALA A 315 1.03 -0.52 -24.14
CA ALA A 315 1.36 -1.23 -25.36
C ALA A 315 1.96 -2.60 -25.05
N ARG A 316 1.79 -3.55 -25.95
CA ARG A 316 2.51 -4.82 -25.90
C ARG A 316 3.88 -4.67 -26.57
N VAL A 317 4.94 -5.23 -25.96
CA VAL A 317 6.30 -5.16 -26.55
C VAL A 317 6.33 -5.65 -28.00
N SER A 318 5.51 -6.66 -28.34
CA SER A 318 5.42 -7.17 -29.72
C SER A 318 4.93 -6.13 -30.74
N THR A 319 4.29 -5.05 -30.31
CA THR A 319 3.74 -4.00 -31.18
C THR A 319 4.68 -2.81 -31.34
N LEU A 320 5.76 -2.75 -30.57
CA LEU A 320 6.70 -1.64 -30.59
C LEU A 320 7.80 -1.85 -31.62
N ARG A 321 8.31 -0.76 -32.19
CA ARG A 321 9.57 -0.75 -32.91
C ARG A 321 10.70 -0.57 -31.88
N LEU A 322 11.61 -1.54 -31.78
CA LEU A 322 12.73 -1.49 -30.85
C LEU A 322 14.00 -1.03 -31.57
N ASP A 323 14.79 -0.16 -30.94
CA ASP A 323 16.09 0.26 -31.46
C ASP A 323 17.00 -0.97 -31.67
N PRO A 324 17.50 -1.22 -32.89
CA PRO A 324 18.32 -2.38 -33.19
C PRO A 324 19.70 -2.35 -32.53
N ALA A 325 20.19 -1.18 -32.11
CA ALA A 325 21.46 -1.05 -31.40
C ALA A 325 21.28 -1.41 -29.89
N ARG A 326 20.14 -1.06 -29.31
CA ARG A 326 19.78 -1.40 -27.93
C ARG A 326 19.25 -2.82 -27.81
N PHE A 327 18.46 -3.27 -28.79
CA PHE A 327 17.84 -4.59 -28.82
C PHE A 327 18.23 -5.39 -30.06
N PRO A 328 19.52 -5.83 -30.19
CA PRO A 328 19.98 -6.56 -31.39
C PRO A 328 19.25 -7.91 -31.57
N ASN A 329 18.60 -8.41 -30.54
CA ASN A 329 17.78 -9.62 -30.53
C ASN A 329 16.28 -9.35 -30.45
N ALA A 330 15.81 -8.17 -30.88
CA ALA A 330 14.41 -7.74 -30.83
C ALA A 330 13.41 -8.81 -31.28
N SER A 331 13.68 -9.46 -32.44
CA SER A 331 12.80 -10.52 -32.98
C SER A 331 12.61 -11.71 -32.04
N THR A 332 13.59 -12.02 -31.19
CA THR A 332 13.49 -13.06 -30.16
C THR A 332 12.76 -12.53 -28.93
N LEU A 333 13.08 -11.32 -28.47
CA LEU A 333 12.44 -10.70 -27.32
C LEU A 333 10.93 -10.49 -27.56
N GLN A 334 10.52 -10.14 -28.77
CA GLN A 334 9.13 -9.90 -29.16
C GLN A 334 8.30 -11.17 -29.38
N GLN A 335 8.88 -12.37 -29.20
CA GLN A 335 8.08 -13.61 -29.22
C GLN A 335 7.15 -13.67 -28.02
N ALA A 336 5.97 -14.27 -28.22
CA ALA A 336 4.93 -14.36 -27.18
C ALA A 336 5.40 -15.07 -25.90
N GLY A 337 6.28 -16.06 -25.98
CA GLY A 337 6.85 -16.77 -24.83
C GLY A 337 8.04 -16.05 -24.17
N ASN A 338 8.37 -14.83 -24.60
CA ASN A 338 9.38 -13.96 -24.00
C ASN A 338 8.70 -12.64 -23.57
N LEU A 339 9.21 -11.48 -24.06
CA LEU A 339 8.63 -10.18 -23.71
C LEU A 339 7.45 -9.76 -24.59
N GLY A 340 7.18 -10.47 -25.70
CA GLY A 340 6.21 -9.98 -26.69
C GLY A 340 4.82 -9.68 -26.16
N ARG A 341 4.42 -10.40 -25.12
CA ARG A 341 3.14 -10.21 -24.43
C ARG A 341 3.18 -9.15 -23.34
N LEU A 342 4.36 -8.85 -22.81
CA LEU A 342 4.51 -7.95 -21.66
C LEU A 342 3.96 -6.56 -21.98
N THR A 343 3.14 -6.05 -21.07
CA THR A 343 2.62 -4.68 -21.12
C THR A 343 3.70 -3.70 -20.66
N VAL A 344 3.89 -2.66 -21.44
CA VAL A 344 4.84 -1.56 -21.17
C VAL A 344 4.17 -0.24 -21.48
N THR A 345 4.71 0.85 -20.95
CA THR A 345 4.28 2.19 -21.35
C THR A 345 4.84 2.56 -22.73
N ARG A 346 4.07 3.30 -23.52
CA ARG A 346 4.55 3.98 -24.73
C ARG A 346 4.84 5.47 -24.51
N ALA A 347 4.59 5.96 -23.28
CA ALA A 347 4.86 7.35 -22.93
C ALA A 347 6.33 7.61 -22.60
N THR A 348 7.12 6.55 -22.38
CA THR A 348 8.53 6.62 -22.00
C THR A 348 9.30 5.51 -22.71
N GLY A 349 10.53 5.78 -23.17
CA GLY A 349 11.39 4.74 -23.75
C GLY A 349 11.99 5.06 -25.12
N ASP A 350 11.35 5.92 -25.92
CA ASP A 350 11.95 6.58 -27.08
C ASP A 350 12.70 7.81 -26.56
N THR A 351 14.01 7.69 -26.38
CA THR A 351 14.81 8.70 -25.67
C THR A 351 15.43 9.75 -26.60
N ASP A 352 15.50 9.46 -27.89
CA ASP A 352 16.05 10.38 -28.91
C ASP A 352 14.99 10.94 -29.88
N GLY A 353 13.75 10.45 -29.82
CA GLY A 353 12.59 10.96 -30.53
C GLY A 353 12.51 10.51 -31.99
N ASP A 354 13.14 9.39 -32.36
CA ASP A 354 13.15 8.84 -33.70
C ASP A 354 12.00 7.87 -34.02
N GLY A 355 11.19 7.56 -32.98
CA GLY A 355 9.99 6.73 -33.04
C GLY A 355 10.26 5.25 -32.85
N ASP A 356 11.46 4.86 -32.41
CA ASP A 356 11.69 3.52 -31.85
C ASP A 356 12.10 3.59 -30.36
N PHE A 357 12.05 2.45 -29.67
CA PHE A 357 12.23 2.38 -28.24
C PHE A 357 13.65 1.96 -27.87
N ASP A 358 14.41 2.85 -27.23
CA ASP A 358 15.75 2.60 -26.68
C ASP A 358 15.71 1.83 -25.34
N ALA A 359 14.58 1.91 -24.63
CA ALA A 359 14.34 1.23 -23.38
C ALA A 359 12.86 0.83 -23.23
N LEU A 360 12.60 -0.19 -22.43
CA LEU A 360 11.25 -0.68 -22.14
C LEU A 360 10.95 -0.47 -20.66
N TYR A 361 9.79 0.13 -20.37
CA TYR A 361 9.36 0.40 -19.00
C TYR A 361 8.03 -0.32 -18.72
N VAL A 362 8.05 -1.24 -17.72
CA VAL A 362 6.86 -1.91 -17.22
C VAL A 362 6.20 -1.09 -16.13
N LEU A 363 4.91 -1.26 -15.97
CA LEU A 363 4.11 -0.64 -14.93
C LEU A 363 4.27 -1.41 -13.62
N GLY A 364 4.54 -0.68 -12.55
CA GLY A 364 4.74 -1.24 -11.20
C GLY A 364 6.11 -1.90 -10.98
N GLY A 365 6.49 -1.96 -9.71
CA GLY A 365 7.74 -2.60 -9.28
C GLY A 365 7.60 -4.08 -8.96
N ARG A 366 6.38 -4.63 -8.88
CA ARG A 366 6.06 -6.00 -8.40
C ARG A 366 6.68 -6.31 -7.03
N SER A 367 6.85 -5.29 -6.19
CA SER A 367 7.62 -5.34 -4.94
C SER A 367 7.08 -4.35 -3.92
N PHE A 368 7.60 -4.40 -2.71
CA PHE A 368 7.54 -3.26 -1.81
C PHE A 368 8.93 -2.64 -1.68
N SER A 369 8.97 -1.35 -1.40
CA SER A 369 10.22 -0.63 -1.18
C SER A 369 10.22 0.12 0.14
N ILE A 370 11.42 0.31 0.73
CA ILE A 370 11.65 1.20 1.87
C ILE A 370 12.54 2.35 1.41
N TRP A 371 12.13 3.56 1.78
CA TRP A 371 12.81 4.81 1.42
C TRP A 371 13.17 5.59 2.68
N ASP A 372 14.22 6.39 2.60
CA ASP A 372 14.40 7.44 3.59
C ASP A 372 13.46 8.63 3.31
N THR A 373 13.39 9.58 4.23
CA THR A 373 12.49 10.75 4.10
C THR A 373 12.85 11.71 2.97
N SER A 374 13.98 11.52 2.31
CA SER A 374 14.38 12.26 1.10
C SER A 374 13.95 11.55 -0.20
N GLY A 375 13.36 10.35 -0.09
CA GLY A 375 12.99 9.50 -1.22
C GLY A 375 14.14 8.68 -1.78
N LYS A 376 15.25 8.54 -1.05
CA LYS A 376 16.33 7.64 -1.44
C LYS A 376 15.93 6.21 -1.12
N LEU A 377 16.03 5.32 -2.11
CA LEU A 377 15.80 3.89 -1.95
C LEU A 377 16.79 3.29 -0.94
N VAL A 378 16.26 2.57 0.04
CA VAL A 378 17.03 1.88 1.09
C VAL A 378 16.95 0.37 0.91
N PHE A 379 15.77 -0.14 0.56
CA PHE A 379 15.52 -1.54 0.30
C PHE A 379 14.41 -1.69 -0.74
N ASP A 380 14.53 -2.70 -1.59
CA ASP A 380 13.44 -3.20 -2.45
C ASP A 380 13.36 -4.72 -2.33
N SER A 381 12.16 -5.27 -2.26
CA SER A 381 11.96 -6.72 -2.12
C SER A 381 12.29 -7.52 -3.39
N GLY A 382 12.64 -6.83 -4.48
CA GLY A 382 13.08 -7.46 -5.72
C GLY A 382 11.99 -8.33 -6.35
N ASP A 383 12.33 -9.57 -6.64
CA ASP A 383 11.44 -10.59 -7.20
C ASP A 383 10.80 -11.51 -6.14
N GLN A 384 10.91 -11.17 -4.85
CA GLN A 384 10.52 -12.07 -3.76
C GLN A 384 9.02 -12.44 -3.81
N PHE A 385 8.13 -11.52 -4.19
CA PHE A 385 6.71 -11.81 -4.24
C PHE A 385 6.39 -12.91 -5.26
N GLU A 386 6.93 -12.81 -6.46
CA GLU A 386 6.78 -13.86 -7.46
C GLU A 386 7.45 -15.17 -7.05
N GLN A 387 8.68 -15.14 -6.50
CA GLN A 387 9.38 -16.33 -6.00
C GLN A 387 8.60 -17.05 -4.90
N ILE A 388 8.00 -16.31 -3.97
CA ILE A 388 7.24 -16.86 -2.85
C ILE A 388 5.92 -17.46 -3.35
N THR A 389 5.17 -16.72 -4.17
CA THR A 389 3.88 -17.18 -4.70
C THR A 389 4.03 -18.35 -5.65
N ALA A 390 5.06 -18.36 -6.50
CA ALA A 390 5.41 -19.50 -7.36
C ALA A 390 5.67 -20.79 -6.56
N ARG A 391 6.35 -20.66 -5.40
CA ARG A 391 6.63 -21.80 -4.52
C ARG A 391 5.39 -22.30 -3.78
N LEU A 392 4.55 -21.39 -3.29
CA LEU A 392 3.41 -21.71 -2.44
C LEU A 392 2.15 -22.06 -3.25
N TYR A 393 1.96 -21.44 -4.39
CA TYR A 393 0.79 -21.58 -5.25
C TYR A 393 1.17 -21.80 -6.73
N PRO A 394 1.95 -22.85 -7.08
CA PRO A 394 2.47 -23.04 -8.44
C PRO A 394 1.35 -23.21 -9.48
N ASP A 395 0.20 -23.77 -9.09
CA ASP A 395 -0.94 -23.97 -9.99
C ASP A 395 -1.79 -22.72 -10.20
N ASN A 396 -1.55 -21.66 -9.39
CA ASN A 396 -2.31 -20.41 -9.42
C ASN A 396 -1.38 -19.19 -9.35
N PHE A 397 -0.11 -19.39 -9.64
CA PHE A 397 0.89 -18.33 -9.72
C PHE A 397 0.40 -17.20 -10.63
N ASN A 398 0.55 -15.95 -10.20
CA ASN A 398 0.08 -14.76 -10.91
C ASN A 398 -1.35 -14.86 -11.46
N ALA A 399 -2.26 -15.54 -10.72
CA ALA A 399 -3.67 -15.54 -11.06
C ALA A 399 -4.29 -14.15 -10.87
N SER A 400 -5.28 -13.80 -11.70
CA SER A 400 -6.07 -12.58 -11.55
C SER A 400 -6.98 -12.64 -10.30
N ASN A 401 -7.40 -11.49 -9.80
CA ASN A 401 -8.42 -11.37 -8.75
C ASN A 401 -9.80 -11.91 -9.21
N ALA A 402 -10.11 -11.85 -10.50
CA ALA A 402 -11.41 -12.22 -11.06
C ALA A 402 -11.52 -13.69 -11.52
N ASN A 403 -10.38 -14.39 -11.66
CA ASN A 403 -10.35 -15.81 -12.08
C ASN A 403 -9.18 -16.56 -11.44
N ASN A 404 -9.19 -17.90 -11.52
CA ASN A 404 -8.15 -18.75 -10.94
C ASN A 404 -7.11 -19.25 -11.97
N THR A 405 -7.04 -18.61 -13.13
CA THR A 405 -6.13 -19.01 -14.20
C THR A 405 -4.68 -18.73 -13.79
N ARG A 406 -3.84 -19.76 -13.84
CA ARG A 406 -2.40 -19.61 -13.62
C ARG A 406 -1.81 -18.70 -14.68
N ASP A 407 -0.88 -17.85 -14.27
CA ASP A 407 -0.03 -17.03 -15.13
C ASP A 407 -0.73 -15.87 -15.84
N ASP A 408 -1.98 -15.62 -15.49
CA ASP A 408 -2.87 -14.67 -16.17
C ASP A 408 -2.35 -13.21 -16.06
N ARG A 409 -1.58 -12.90 -15.00
CA ARG A 409 -1.06 -11.54 -14.76
C ARG A 409 0.43 -11.38 -15.06
N SER A 410 1.12 -12.44 -15.47
CA SER A 410 2.57 -12.38 -15.73
C SER A 410 2.92 -11.43 -16.88
N ASP A 411 2.08 -11.35 -17.91
CA ASP A 411 2.24 -10.45 -19.06
C ASP A 411 1.78 -9.00 -18.79
N ASN A 412 1.42 -8.69 -17.52
CA ASN A 412 0.99 -7.36 -17.09
C ASN A 412 1.78 -6.94 -15.84
N LYS A 413 1.13 -6.65 -14.71
CA LYS A 413 1.76 -6.14 -13.48
C LYS A 413 2.07 -7.23 -12.43
N GLY A 414 1.82 -8.50 -12.71
CA GLY A 414 2.09 -9.63 -11.83
C GLY A 414 1.23 -9.68 -10.58
N PRO A 415 1.82 -9.74 -9.35
CA PRO A 415 1.07 -9.88 -8.10
C PRO A 415 0.31 -8.62 -7.66
N GLU A 416 0.69 -7.44 -8.15
CA GLU A 416 0.12 -6.13 -7.84
C GLU A 416 0.02 -5.90 -6.32
N PRO A 417 1.15 -5.56 -5.66
CA PRO A 417 1.13 -5.16 -4.26
C PRO A 417 0.51 -3.77 -4.13
N GLU A 418 -0.57 -3.65 -3.37
CA GLU A 418 -1.41 -2.46 -3.30
C GLU A 418 -1.38 -1.82 -1.90
N GLY A 419 -2.16 -2.30 -0.94
CA GLY A 419 -2.17 -1.75 0.40
C GLY A 419 -0.95 -2.14 1.25
N VAL A 420 -0.41 -1.21 2.04
CA VAL A 420 0.68 -1.48 2.99
C VAL A 420 0.45 -0.80 4.34
N VAL A 421 0.69 -1.53 5.41
CA VAL A 421 0.69 -1.00 6.78
C VAL A 421 1.86 -1.55 7.58
N VAL A 422 2.44 -0.70 8.45
CA VAL A 422 3.47 -1.11 9.41
C VAL A 422 2.91 -1.03 10.83
N ARG A 423 3.10 -2.10 11.60
CA ARG A 423 2.65 -2.14 12.98
C ARG A 423 3.72 -2.71 13.91
N GLU A 424 3.91 -2.06 15.05
CA GLU A 424 4.71 -2.63 16.12
C GLU A 424 3.89 -3.68 16.88
N LEU A 425 4.41 -4.90 16.93
CA LEU A 425 3.84 -6.03 17.64
C LEU A 425 4.95 -6.70 18.46
N ASN A 426 4.78 -6.77 19.78
CA ASN A 426 5.76 -7.36 20.70
C ASN A 426 7.20 -6.82 20.52
N GLY A 427 7.35 -5.50 20.32
CA GLY A 427 8.65 -4.84 20.20
C GLY A 427 9.38 -5.10 18.87
N ARG A 428 8.68 -5.59 17.85
CA ARG A 428 9.16 -5.69 16.46
C ARG A 428 8.20 -4.97 15.54
N LEU A 429 8.73 -4.45 14.44
CA LEU A 429 7.94 -3.79 13.40
C LEU A 429 7.65 -4.78 12.28
N TYR A 430 6.38 -4.97 11.99
CA TYR A 430 5.95 -5.83 10.89
C TYR A 430 5.24 -4.99 9.82
N ALA A 431 5.64 -5.19 8.57
CA ALA A 431 4.92 -4.70 7.41
C ALA A 431 3.98 -5.80 6.89
N PHE A 432 2.74 -5.41 6.60
CA PHE A 432 1.73 -6.24 5.95
C PHE A 432 1.43 -5.62 4.60
N ILE A 433 1.62 -6.37 3.52
CA ILE A 433 1.46 -5.91 2.14
C ILE A 433 0.39 -6.77 1.47
N GLY A 434 -0.71 -6.15 1.05
CA GLY A 434 -1.77 -6.79 0.27
C GLY A 434 -1.29 -7.10 -1.14
N LEU A 435 -1.64 -8.28 -1.67
CA LEU A 435 -1.42 -8.62 -3.08
C LEU A 435 -2.78 -8.69 -3.77
N GLU A 436 -3.13 -7.70 -4.56
CA GLU A 436 -4.46 -7.56 -5.14
C GLU A 436 -4.85 -8.76 -6.00
N ARG A 437 -3.95 -9.21 -6.90
CA ARG A 437 -4.34 -10.18 -7.93
C ARG A 437 -4.40 -11.62 -7.42
N ILE A 438 -3.33 -12.13 -6.87
CA ILE A 438 -3.33 -13.49 -6.31
C ILE A 438 -4.06 -13.56 -4.97
N GLY A 439 -4.20 -12.43 -4.29
CA GLY A 439 -4.87 -12.31 -2.99
C GLY A 439 -3.92 -12.45 -1.80
N GLY A 440 -4.47 -12.20 -0.61
CA GLY A 440 -3.75 -12.37 0.65
C GLY A 440 -2.77 -11.25 0.98
N ALA A 441 -1.96 -11.47 2.04
CA ALA A 441 -1.00 -10.49 2.51
C ALA A 441 0.36 -11.12 2.82
N MET A 442 1.43 -10.50 2.31
CA MET A 442 2.82 -10.79 2.68
C MET A 442 3.17 -10.09 3.98
N VAL A 443 3.98 -10.72 4.81
CA VAL A 443 4.45 -10.16 6.10
C VAL A 443 5.96 -10.17 6.15
N TYR A 444 6.53 -9.01 6.47
CA TYR A 444 7.95 -8.81 6.67
C TYR A 444 8.24 -8.19 8.04
N ASP A 445 9.30 -8.65 8.73
CA ASP A 445 9.90 -7.94 9.85
C ASP A 445 10.75 -6.81 9.28
N VAL A 446 10.35 -5.57 9.54
CA VAL A 446 11.00 -4.34 9.08
C VAL A 446 11.64 -3.56 10.24
N SER A 447 11.91 -4.23 11.37
CA SER A 447 12.59 -3.63 12.52
C SER A 447 13.99 -3.11 12.14
N ASP A 448 14.61 -3.72 11.13
CA ASP A 448 15.76 -3.18 10.41
C ASP A 448 15.33 -2.78 8.99
N PRO A 449 15.09 -1.48 8.73
CA PRO A 449 14.63 -1.03 7.41
C PRO A 449 15.62 -1.29 6.26
N GLU A 450 16.91 -1.47 6.58
CA GLU A 450 17.93 -1.79 5.58
C GLU A 450 17.99 -3.30 5.25
N LYS A 451 17.36 -4.15 6.09
CA LYS A 451 17.40 -5.61 5.98
C LYS A 451 16.08 -6.25 6.39
N PRO A 452 14.97 -5.92 5.73
CA PRO A 452 13.70 -6.59 5.97
C PRO A 452 13.80 -8.10 5.81
N VAL A 453 13.07 -8.84 6.64
CA VAL A 453 13.07 -10.29 6.63
C VAL A 453 11.66 -10.80 6.36
N TYR A 454 11.51 -11.65 5.34
CA TYR A 454 10.25 -12.34 5.09
C TYR A 454 9.86 -13.19 6.29
N VAL A 455 8.61 -13.05 6.73
CA VAL A 455 8.04 -13.79 7.86
C VAL A 455 7.10 -14.87 7.39
N THR A 456 6.04 -14.48 6.68
CA THR A 456 5.01 -15.40 6.18
C THR A 456 4.16 -14.76 5.10
N TYR A 457 3.37 -15.57 4.42
CA TYR A 457 2.30 -15.16 3.53
C TYR A 457 1.00 -15.84 3.94
N THR A 458 -0.08 -15.08 4.05
CA THR A 458 -1.42 -15.61 4.30
C THR A 458 -2.32 -15.31 3.13
N ASN A 459 -3.14 -16.29 2.74
CA ASN A 459 -4.14 -16.11 1.70
C ASN A 459 -5.35 -16.98 2.06
N SER A 460 -6.52 -16.37 2.15
CA SER A 460 -7.79 -17.05 2.43
C SER A 460 -8.64 -17.31 1.16
N ARG A 461 -8.05 -17.05 -0.02
CA ARG A 461 -8.66 -17.40 -1.30
C ARG A 461 -8.76 -18.91 -1.45
N ASP A 462 -9.91 -19.38 -1.90
CA ASP A 462 -10.11 -20.76 -2.36
C ASP A 462 -9.99 -20.82 -3.89
N PHE A 463 -8.83 -21.24 -4.37
CA PHE A 463 -8.57 -21.39 -5.80
C PHE A 463 -9.38 -22.50 -6.49
N LYS A 464 -10.14 -23.31 -5.74
CA LYS A 464 -11.09 -24.28 -6.28
C LYS A 464 -12.51 -23.71 -6.36
N GLY A 465 -12.75 -22.61 -5.69
CA GLY A 465 -14.02 -21.90 -5.73
C GLY A 465 -14.20 -21.13 -7.04
N ASN A 466 -15.40 -20.65 -7.25
CA ASN A 466 -15.74 -19.78 -8.38
C ASN A 466 -15.83 -18.32 -7.86
N PRO A 467 -14.95 -17.41 -8.33
CA PRO A 467 -14.98 -16.00 -7.94
C PRO A 467 -16.35 -15.34 -8.15
N GLU A 468 -16.91 -15.44 -9.36
CA GLU A 468 -18.19 -14.83 -9.71
C GLU A 468 -19.39 -15.37 -8.91
N ALA A 469 -19.30 -16.63 -8.49
CA ALA A 469 -20.32 -17.26 -7.64
C ALA A 469 -20.11 -16.96 -6.15
N GLY A 470 -19.09 -16.16 -5.77
CA GLY A 470 -18.76 -15.82 -4.40
C GLY A 470 -18.26 -16.99 -3.55
N THR A 471 -17.75 -18.07 -4.18
CA THR A 471 -17.26 -19.25 -3.46
C THR A 471 -15.74 -19.34 -3.38
N ALA A 472 -15.02 -18.36 -3.93
CA ALA A 472 -13.56 -18.34 -3.97
C ALA A 472 -12.91 -17.64 -2.75
N GLY A 473 -13.67 -17.31 -1.72
CA GLY A 473 -13.13 -16.67 -0.51
C GLY A 473 -12.84 -15.18 -0.71
N ASP A 474 -11.75 -14.69 -0.11
CA ASP A 474 -11.39 -13.27 -0.13
C ASP A 474 -10.49 -12.98 -1.34
N LEU A 475 -10.85 -11.94 -2.12
CA LEU A 475 -10.22 -11.59 -3.40
C LEU A 475 -10.02 -10.07 -3.50
N GLY A 476 -8.85 -9.64 -3.95
CA GLY A 476 -8.51 -8.24 -4.15
C GLY A 476 -8.42 -7.48 -2.82
N PRO A 477 -7.40 -7.76 -1.98
CA PRO A 477 -7.17 -6.98 -0.77
C PRO A 477 -6.58 -5.62 -1.13
N GLU A 478 -7.38 -4.59 -0.99
CA GLU A 478 -7.02 -3.17 -1.15
C GLU A 478 -6.71 -2.55 0.22
N GLY A 479 -7.71 -2.46 1.09
CA GLY A 479 -7.54 -1.93 2.44
C GLY A 479 -6.89 -2.95 3.40
N VAL A 480 -5.77 -2.57 4.03
CA VAL A 480 -5.06 -3.41 5.00
C VAL A 480 -4.89 -2.68 6.32
N LEU A 481 -5.35 -3.28 7.43
CA LEU A 481 -5.20 -2.74 8.78
C LEU A 481 -4.51 -3.75 9.70
N ALA A 482 -3.58 -3.28 10.53
CA ALA A 482 -2.97 -4.07 11.59
C ALA A 482 -3.25 -3.44 12.95
N ILE A 483 -3.87 -4.20 13.86
CA ILE A 483 -4.33 -3.76 15.17
C ILE A 483 -3.49 -4.44 16.23
N SER A 484 -2.91 -3.67 17.15
CA SER A 484 -2.13 -4.22 18.28
C SER A 484 -3.01 -4.95 19.29
N ALA A 485 -2.42 -5.79 20.13
CA ALA A 485 -3.13 -6.48 21.20
C ALA A 485 -3.85 -5.51 22.16
N ALA A 486 -3.25 -4.34 22.43
CA ALA A 486 -3.83 -3.33 23.32
C ALA A 486 -5.10 -2.66 22.75
N GLU A 487 -5.17 -2.52 21.42
CA GLU A 487 -6.31 -1.90 20.73
C GLU A 487 -7.36 -2.92 20.32
N SER A 488 -6.97 -4.18 20.22
CA SER A 488 -7.83 -5.27 19.76
C SER A 488 -8.98 -5.55 20.73
N PRO A 489 -10.15 -5.92 20.22
CA PRO A 489 -11.31 -6.21 21.07
C PRO A 489 -11.15 -7.44 21.96
N ASN A 490 -10.28 -8.38 21.60
CA ASN A 490 -10.06 -9.64 22.33
C ASN A 490 -8.66 -9.77 22.93
N GLY A 491 -7.84 -8.70 22.90
CA GLY A 491 -6.49 -8.69 23.45
C GLY A 491 -5.45 -9.46 22.63
N ARG A 492 -5.77 -9.85 21.39
CA ARG A 492 -4.84 -10.47 20.44
C ARG A 492 -4.64 -9.55 19.26
N PRO A 493 -3.43 -9.41 18.71
CA PRO A 493 -3.23 -8.60 17.52
C PRO A 493 -4.08 -9.14 16.36
N LEU A 494 -4.61 -8.22 15.54
CA LEU A 494 -5.42 -8.56 14.37
C LEU A 494 -4.82 -7.97 13.10
N LEU A 495 -4.94 -8.71 12.02
CA LEU A 495 -4.88 -8.20 10.65
C LEU A 495 -6.30 -8.18 10.09
N ILE A 496 -6.67 -7.11 9.39
CA ILE A 496 -7.95 -6.98 8.70
C ILE A 496 -7.65 -6.62 7.25
N THR A 497 -8.31 -7.28 6.32
CA THR A 497 -8.30 -6.92 4.90
C THR A 497 -9.70 -6.57 4.45
N ALA A 498 -9.84 -5.45 3.75
CA ALA A 498 -11.00 -5.14 2.94
C ALA A 498 -10.67 -5.58 1.51
N ASN A 499 -11.53 -6.42 0.95
CA ASN A 499 -11.24 -7.13 -0.29
C ASN A 499 -12.25 -6.69 -1.35
N GLU A 500 -11.81 -5.79 -2.20
CA GLU A 500 -12.60 -5.06 -3.19
C GLU A 500 -13.36 -6.01 -4.12
N THR A 501 -12.63 -6.96 -4.73
CA THR A 501 -13.19 -7.87 -5.72
C THR A 501 -14.24 -8.82 -5.15
N SER A 502 -14.00 -9.40 -3.98
CA SER A 502 -14.98 -10.29 -3.33
C SER A 502 -16.06 -9.55 -2.55
N GLY A 503 -15.88 -8.25 -2.29
CA GLY A 503 -16.78 -7.47 -1.43
C GLY A 503 -16.79 -8.00 0.01
N THR A 504 -15.64 -8.46 0.52
CA THR A 504 -15.52 -9.06 1.84
C THR A 504 -14.57 -8.29 2.74
N VAL A 505 -14.85 -8.30 4.04
CA VAL A 505 -13.90 -7.91 5.07
C VAL A 505 -13.48 -9.14 5.84
N ALA A 506 -12.18 -9.44 5.89
CA ALA A 506 -11.64 -10.61 6.58
C ALA A 506 -10.85 -10.20 7.83
N LEU A 507 -11.06 -10.93 8.93
CA LEU A 507 -10.37 -10.70 10.20
C LEU A 507 -9.51 -11.91 10.55
N TYR A 508 -8.23 -11.64 10.84
CA TYR A 508 -7.25 -12.65 11.20
C TYR A 508 -6.65 -12.35 12.56
N GLU A 509 -6.56 -13.37 13.43
CA GLU A 509 -5.75 -13.31 14.64
C GLU A 509 -4.28 -13.61 14.32
N LEU A 510 -3.40 -12.80 14.91
CA LEU A 510 -1.97 -12.96 14.81
C LEU A 510 -1.42 -13.61 16.09
N THR A 511 -0.61 -14.65 15.92
CA THR A 511 0.29 -15.11 16.95
C THR A 511 1.67 -14.54 16.64
N VAL A 512 2.19 -13.73 17.55
CA VAL A 512 3.45 -13.01 17.34
C VAL A 512 4.49 -13.56 18.30
N PRO A 513 5.73 -13.82 17.87
CA PRO A 513 6.82 -14.22 18.76
C PRO A 513 6.94 -13.28 19.97
N PRO A 514 7.40 -13.78 21.13
CA PRO A 514 7.65 -12.92 22.28
C PRO A 514 8.66 -11.82 21.93
N PRO A 515 8.66 -10.70 22.68
CA PRO A 515 9.65 -9.66 22.49
C PRO A 515 11.07 -10.21 22.47
N PRO A 516 11.99 -9.64 21.66
CA PRO A 516 13.38 -10.04 21.69
C PRO A 516 13.93 -9.86 23.11
N VAL A 517 14.49 -10.93 23.68
CA VAL A 517 15.14 -10.84 24.98
C VAL A 517 16.38 -9.97 24.83
N PRO A 518 16.56 -8.91 25.65
CA PRO A 518 17.78 -8.13 25.60
C PRO A 518 18.97 -9.05 25.85
N VAL A 519 19.91 -9.11 24.89
CA VAL A 519 21.17 -9.80 25.13
C VAL A 519 21.93 -8.96 26.15
N ALA A 520 22.10 -9.46 27.36
CA ALA A 520 22.92 -8.79 28.35
C ALA A 520 24.34 -8.63 27.78
N ALA A 521 24.76 -7.38 27.63
CA ALA A 521 26.12 -7.10 27.20
C ALA A 521 27.05 -7.53 28.34
N ASN A 522 27.78 -8.61 28.15
CA ASN A 522 28.88 -8.96 29.07
C ASN A 522 29.99 -7.92 28.93
N ILE A 523 30.02 -6.97 29.84
CA ILE A 523 31.13 -6.03 29.93
C ILE A 523 32.25 -6.74 30.68
N VAL A 524 33.26 -7.21 29.94
CA VAL A 524 34.50 -7.69 30.53
C VAL A 524 35.39 -6.48 30.79
N THR A 525 35.50 -6.07 32.05
CA THR A 525 36.48 -5.07 32.47
C THR A 525 37.78 -5.79 32.85
N GLN A 526 38.85 -5.57 32.12
CA GLN A 526 40.20 -5.97 32.54
C GLN A 526 40.69 -5.00 33.62
N GLY A 527 40.65 -5.44 34.86
CA GLY A 527 41.35 -4.75 35.95
C GLY A 527 42.89 -4.98 35.81
N ARG A 528 43.68 -4.04 36.29
CA ARG A 528 45.17 -4.08 36.27
C ARG A 528 45.77 -5.23 37.08
N ASP A 529 44.98 -5.99 37.82
CA ASP A 529 45.41 -7.17 38.54
C ASP A 529 44.53 -8.34 38.13
N SER A 530 45.06 -9.27 37.43
CA SER A 530 44.61 -10.53 36.83
C SER A 530 43.38 -11.25 37.42
N PHE A 531 42.28 -10.55 37.74
CA PHE A 531 41.02 -11.13 38.15
C PHE A 531 39.90 -10.64 37.21
N VAL A 532 39.31 -11.57 36.45
CA VAL A 532 38.09 -11.35 35.68
C VAL A 532 36.90 -11.33 36.67
N ARG A 533 36.21 -10.19 36.80
CA ARG A 533 34.91 -10.13 37.45
C ARG A 533 33.80 -10.03 36.39
N GLU A 534 32.95 -11.01 36.39
CA GLU A 534 31.68 -10.93 35.65
C GLU A 534 30.71 -10.04 36.44
N MET A 535 30.20 -8.99 35.79
CA MET A 535 29.09 -8.20 36.30
C MET A 535 27.89 -8.36 35.38
N THR A 536 26.81 -8.88 35.90
CA THR A 536 25.50 -8.87 35.23
C THR A 536 24.82 -7.53 35.56
N LEU A 537 24.55 -6.72 34.54
CA LEU A 537 23.72 -5.54 34.69
C LEU A 537 22.26 -5.93 34.49
N ASP A 538 21.47 -5.82 35.56
CA ASP A 538 20.02 -5.98 35.52
C ASP A 538 19.40 -4.78 34.79
N GLY A 539 18.63 -5.05 33.73
CA GLY A 539 18.04 -4.05 32.84
C GLY A 539 16.76 -3.42 33.40
N SER A 540 16.80 -2.93 34.64
CA SER A 540 15.70 -2.13 35.18
C SER A 540 16.11 -0.67 35.26
N THR A 541 15.84 0.10 34.20
CA THR A 541 15.65 1.56 34.33
C THR A 541 14.55 2.02 33.39
N SER A 542 13.55 2.55 34.03
CA SER A 542 12.43 3.42 33.63
C SER A 542 12.46 4.04 32.23
#